data_a9444c5649f6f78f436c8ce0de67e3b4
#
_entry.id   a9444c5649f6f78f436c8ce0de67e3b4
#
_cell.length_a   1.000
_cell.length_b   1.000
_cell.length_c   1.000
_cell.angle_alpha   90.00
_cell.angle_beta   90.00
_cell.angle_gamma   90.00
#
_symmetry.space_group_name_H-M   'P 1'
#
loop_
_entity.id
_entity.type
_entity.pdbx_description
1 polymer ?
#
loop_
_entity_poly.entity_id
_entity_poly.type
_entity_poly.pdbx_seq_one_letter_code
_entity_poly.pdbx_strand_id
1 'polypeptide(L)'
;MYRFLLFFSFVPFICASCGKKYKIEGISSVSKLDGKMLFIKVPSGDKLVNIDSAEVVHGIFKMKGKVDSTVIASLYMDDDCIMPVVIEEGNISINIDKAGFSVKGTPLNDSFNEFIIKKTSLEDRAYEVERMESRMIMDGKDPKFIQEEMEKQRTALGNDMDDLAKTFIQENYNNVLGTGVFLMLCNGFPYPILTPIMEEIIKRCSRFF
;
A
#
# COMPACT_ATOMS: atom_id res chain seq x y z
N MET A 1 -6.62 53.20 51.34
CA MET A 1 -6.12 51.87 51.10
C MET A 1 -7.05 51.17 50.08
N TYR A 2 -6.71 51.20 48.79
CA TYR A 2 -7.49 50.53 47.74
C TYR A 2 -6.82 49.19 47.42
N ARG A 3 -7.48 48.08 47.69
CA ARG A 3 -7.06 46.73 47.30
C ARG A 3 -7.53 46.46 45.86
N PHE A 4 -6.58 46.46 44.90
CA PHE A 4 -6.80 46.05 43.52
C PHE A 4 -6.87 44.53 43.47
N LEU A 5 -8.05 43.98 43.23
CA LEU A 5 -8.28 42.57 42.96
C LEU A 5 -8.03 42.31 41.45
N LEU A 6 -6.87 41.74 41.15
CA LEU A 6 -6.54 41.21 39.81
C LEU A 6 -7.33 39.90 39.60
N PHE A 7 -8.40 39.99 38.81
CA PHE A 7 -9.11 38.80 38.29
C PHE A 7 -8.25 38.20 37.17
N PHE A 8 -7.56 37.11 37.48
CA PHE A 8 -6.81 36.29 36.52
C PHE A 8 -7.85 35.43 35.77
N SER A 9 -8.29 35.89 34.58
CA SER A 9 -9.18 35.14 33.70
C SER A 9 -8.41 33.96 33.11
N PHE A 10 -8.64 32.77 33.65
CA PHE A 10 -8.14 31.50 33.13
C PHE A 10 -8.99 31.15 31.91
N VAL A 11 -8.52 31.50 30.70
CA VAL A 11 -9.10 31.04 29.43
C VAL A 11 -8.65 29.59 29.20
N PRO A 12 -9.56 28.60 29.27
CA PRO A 12 -9.18 27.25 28.92
C PRO A 12 -8.89 27.21 27.42
N PHE A 13 -7.63 26.97 27.06
CA PHE A 13 -7.20 26.68 25.69
C PHE A 13 -7.77 25.32 25.35
N ILE A 14 -8.97 25.25 24.76
CA ILE A 14 -9.53 24.02 24.20
C ILE A 14 -8.75 23.77 22.93
N CYS A 15 -7.70 22.95 23.02
CA CYS A 15 -7.07 22.32 21.86
C CYS A 15 -8.11 21.39 21.22
N ALA A 16 -8.90 21.90 20.30
CA ALA A 16 -9.69 21.07 19.41
C ALA A 16 -8.71 20.28 18.55
N SER A 17 -8.42 19.04 18.93
CA SER A 17 -7.75 18.08 18.08
C SER A 17 -8.62 17.91 16.83
N CYS A 18 -8.27 18.61 15.77
CA CYS A 18 -8.95 18.52 14.48
C CYS A 18 -8.40 17.28 13.76
N GLY A 19 -8.85 16.07 14.17
CA GLY A 19 -8.51 14.85 13.48
C GLY A 19 -8.89 14.94 12.00
N LYS A 20 -8.03 14.46 11.12
CA LYS A 20 -8.23 14.39 9.67
C LYS A 20 -9.43 13.51 9.36
N LYS A 21 -10.40 14.01 8.59
CA LYS A 21 -11.60 13.25 8.21
C LYS A 21 -11.40 12.54 6.91
N TYR A 22 -11.72 11.26 6.86
CA TYR A 22 -11.77 10.48 5.63
C TYR A 22 -13.18 9.99 5.34
N LYS A 23 -13.45 9.73 4.07
CA LYS A 23 -14.64 9.07 3.57
C LYS A 23 -14.21 8.06 2.50
N ILE A 24 -14.61 6.81 2.67
CA ILE A 24 -14.39 5.75 1.70
C ILE A 24 -15.72 5.47 1.00
N GLU A 25 -15.69 5.48 -0.32
CA GLU A 25 -16.78 4.98 -1.18
C GLU A 25 -16.23 3.84 -2.03
N GLY A 26 -16.76 2.65 -1.83
CA GLY A 26 -16.31 1.46 -2.52
C GLY A 26 -17.38 0.84 -3.39
N ILE A 27 -16.95 0.31 -4.54
CA ILE A 27 -17.77 -0.47 -5.45
C ILE A 27 -17.09 -1.82 -5.68
N SER A 28 -17.89 -2.90 -5.62
CA SER A 28 -17.42 -4.25 -5.94
C SER A 28 -18.33 -4.93 -6.95
N SER A 29 -17.74 -5.44 -8.02
CA SER A 29 -18.43 -6.37 -8.96
C SER A 29 -18.23 -7.85 -8.60
N VAL A 30 -17.52 -8.13 -7.50
CA VAL A 30 -17.27 -9.47 -7.00
C VAL A 30 -18.45 -9.92 -6.14
N SER A 31 -19.33 -10.76 -6.69
CA SER A 31 -20.54 -11.23 -6.01
C SER A 31 -20.30 -11.92 -4.66
N LYS A 32 -19.10 -12.47 -4.46
CA LYS A 32 -18.67 -13.10 -3.20
C LYS A 32 -18.56 -12.11 -2.03
N LEU A 33 -18.43 -10.82 -2.32
CA LEU A 33 -18.35 -9.76 -1.32
C LEU A 33 -19.73 -9.22 -0.91
N ASP A 34 -20.77 -9.43 -1.71
CA ASP A 34 -22.11 -8.93 -1.40
C ASP A 34 -22.68 -9.59 -0.13
N GLY A 35 -23.25 -8.81 0.76
CA GLY A 35 -23.69 -9.23 2.10
C GLY A 35 -22.54 -9.51 3.09
N LYS A 36 -21.29 -9.21 2.75
CA LYS A 36 -20.13 -9.40 3.66
C LYS A 36 -19.73 -8.13 4.35
N MET A 37 -19.22 -8.28 5.58
CA MET A 37 -18.60 -7.19 6.32
C MET A 37 -17.16 -7.01 5.84
N LEU A 38 -16.82 -5.77 5.51
CA LEU A 38 -15.46 -5.34 5.24
C LEU A 38 -14.92 -4.53 6.43
N PHE A 39 -13.64 -4.68 6.70
CA PHE A 39 -12.96 -4.05 7.83
C PHE A 39 -11.71 -3.31 7.36
N ILE A 40 -11.51 -2.09 7.84
CA ILE A 40 -10.23 -1.39 7.71
C ILE A 40 -9.41 -1.70 8.96
N LYS A 41 -8.29 -2.40 8.77
CA LYS A 41 -7.38 -2.75 9.86
C LYS A 41 -6.04 -2.04 9.69
N VAL A 42 -5.50 -1.53 10.80
CA VAL A 42 -4.18 -0.88 10.88
C VAL A 42 -3.24 -1.68 11.79
N PRO A 43 -1.94 -1.74 11.49
CA PRO A 43 -0.96 -2.31 12.39
C PRO A 43 -0.86 -1.49 13.69
N SER A 44 -0.84 -2.18 14.83
CA SER A 44 -0.61 -1.60 16.16
C SER A 44 0.25 -2.56 16.98
N GLY A 45 1.55 -2.37 16.98
CA GLY A 45 2.51 -3.37 17.47
C GLY A 45 2.38 -4.68 16.68
N ASP A 46 2.24 -5.79 17.39
CA ASP A 46 2.11 -7.14 16.80
C ASP A 46 0.65 -7.52 16.42
N LYS A 47 -0.27 -6.55 16.47
CA LYS A 47 -1.71 -6.80 16.22
C LYS A 47 -2.24 -5.90 15.13
N LEU A 48 -3.31 -6.39 14.49
CA LEU A 48 -4.14 -5.58 13.61
C LEU A 48 -5.34 -5.05 14.41
N VAL A 49 -5.56 -3.74 14.35
CA VAL A 49 -6.69 -3.07 15.02
C VAL A 49 -7.68 -2.63 13.95
N ASN A 50 -8.93 -3.00 14.14
CA ASN A 50 -10.02 -2.53 13.30
C ASN A 50 -10.36 -1.07 13.64
N ILE A 51 -10.33 -0.18 12.64
CA ILE A 51 -10.64 1.24 12.80
C ILE A 51 -11.96 1.65 12.15
N ASP A 52 -12.44 0.86 11.18
CA ASP A 52 -13.72 1.10 10.51
C ASP A 52 -14.26 -0.18 9.87
N SER A 53 -15.58 -0.23 9.62
CA SER A 53 -16.20 -1.37 8.94
C SER A 53 -17.48 -0.99 8.24
N ALA A 54 -17.83 -1.72 7.17
CA ALA A 54 -19.10 -1.58 6.47
C ALA A 54 -19.52 -2.91 5.83
N GLU A 55 -20.83 -3.12 5.73
CA GLU A 55 -21.40 -4.19 4.92
C GLU A 55 -21.43 -3.79 3.45
N VAL A 56 -21.15 -4.76 2.56
CA VAL A 56 -21.32 -4.59 1.12
C VAL A 56 -22.78 -4.87 0.78
N VAL A 57 -23.49 -3.88 0.29
CA VAL A 57 -24.91 -3.98 -0.09
C VAL A 57 -25.05 -3.65 -1.57
N HIS A 58 -25.47 -4.62 -2.37
CA HIS A 58 -25.57 -4.48 -3.82
C HIS A 58 -24.27 -4.00 -4.48
N GLY A 59 -23.16 -4.56 -3.99
CA GLY A 59 -21.82 -4.21 -4.48
C GLY A 59 -21.31 -2.85 -4.03
N ILE A 60 -21.97 -2.15 -3.11
CA ILE A 60 -21.56 -0.83 -2.64
C ILE A 60 -21.26 -0.90 -1.14
N PHE A 61 -20.19 -0.23 -0.70
CA PHE A 61 -19.89 -0.01 0.72
C PHE A 61 -19.38 1.41 0.98
N LYS A 62 -19.64 1.91 2.17
CA LYS A 62 -19.23 3.27 2.59
C LYS A 62 -18.73 3.25 4.02
N MET A 63 -17.60 3.91 4.23
CA MET A 63 -17.01 4.11 5.55
C MET A 63 -16.66 5.59 5.74
N LYS A 64 -16.62 6.06 6.98
CA LYS A 64 -16.23 7.43 7.31
C LYS A 64 -15.70 7.51 8.72
N GLY A 65 -14.61 8.23 8.89
CA GLY A 65 -14.00 8.33 10.21
C GLY A 65 -13.06 9.52 10.33
N LYS A 66 -12.27 9.46 11.40
CA LYS A 66 -11.19 10.41 11.67
C LYS A 66 -9.93 9.62 11.99
N VAL A 67 -8.81 10.15 11.56
CA VAL A 67 -7.47 9.65 11.93
C VAL A 67 -6.63 10.83 12.41
N ASP A 68 -5.77 10.58 13.39
CA ASP A 68 -4.86 11.61 13.90
C ASP A 68 -3.71 11.87 12.92
N SER A 69 -3.30 10.82 12.21
CA SER A 69 -2.24 10.88 11.20
C SER A 69 -2.56 9.98 10.00
N THR A 70 -1.98 10.29 8.87
CA THR A 70 -2.01 9.43 7.69
C THR A 70 -1.36 8.08 8.00
N VAL A 71 -2.00 6.98 7.61
CA VAL A 71 -1.54 5.62 7.90
C VAL A 71 -1.84 4.67 6.75
N ILE A 72 -0.95 3.71 6.51
CA ILE A 72 -1.26 2.57 5.65
C ILE A 72 -2.09 1.58 6.46
N ALA A 73 -3.26 1.28 5.93
CA ALA A 73 -4.19 0.29 6.43
C ALA A 73 -4.41 -0.80 5.38
N SER A 74 -5.14 -1.83 5.73
CA SER A 74 -5.58 -2.83 4.77
C SER A 74 -7.08 -3.09 4.91
N LEU A 75 -7.73 -3.30 3.77
CA LEU A 75 -9.12 -3.73 3.69
C LEU A 75 -9.17 -5.25 3.81
N TYR A 76 -9.99 -5.74 4.74
CA TYR A 76 -10.18 -7.16 5.03
C TYR A 76 -11.63 -7.57 4.80
N MET A 77 -11.82 -8.81 4.41
CA MET A 77 -13.07 -9.55 4.53
C MET A 77 -12.77 -10.76 5.41
N ASP A 78 -13.42 -10.84 6.56
CA ASP A 78 -13.10 -11.83 7.60
C ASP A 78 -11.60 -11.74 7.98
N ASP A 79 -10.81 -12.78 7.74
CA ASP A 79 -9.36 -12.80 7.98
C ASP A 79 -8.54 -12.62 6.69
N ASP A 80 -9.20 -12.53 5.53
CA ASP A 80 -8.55 -12.37 4.24
C ASP A 80 -8.25 -10.89 3.96
N CYS A 81 -6.97 -10.56 3.76
CA CYS A 81 -6.56 -9.25 3.30
C CYS A 81 -6.89 -9.09 1.81
N ILE A 82 -7.76 -8.14 1.48
CA ILE A 82 -8.15 -7.87 0.09
C ILE A 82 -7.14 -6.95 -0.59
N MET A 83 -6.83 -5.82 0.06
CA MET A 83 -5.97 -4.79 -0.53
C MET A 83 -5.44 -3.81 0.53
N PRO A 84 -4.26 -3.24 0.32
CA PRO A 84 -3.81 -2.09 1.10
C PRO A 84 -4.52 -0.80 0.67
N VAL A 85 -4.65 0.16 1.60
CA VAL A 85 -5.24 1.48 1.39
C VAL A 85 -4.57 2.50 2.31
N VAL A 86 -4.35 3.72 1.83
CA VAL A 86 -3.87 4.80 2.67
C VAL A 86 -5.06 5.55 3.26
N ILE A 87 -5.14 5.58 4.59
CA ILE A 87 -6.14 6.38 5.28
C ILE A 87 -5.55 7.76 5.52
N GLU A 88 -6.01 8.71 4.71
CA GLU A 88 -5.63 10.12 4.73
C GLU A 88 -6.87 11.01 4.61
N GLU A 89 -6.73 12.29 4.81
CA GLU A 89 -7.87 13.23 4.71
C GLU A 89 -8.40 13.29 3.27
N GLY A 90 -9.74 13.18 3.12
CA GLY A 90 -10.42 13.34 1.85
C GLY A 90 -11.37 12.20 1.50
N ASN A 91 -11.72 12.12 0.22
CA ASN A 91 -12.62 11.11 -0.31
C ASN A 91 -11.81 10.04 -1.03
N ILE A 92 -11.81 8.82 -0.50
CA ILE A 92 -11.12 7.65 -1.03
C ILE A 92 -12.12 6.82 -1.81
N SER A 93 -11.82 6.53 -3.05
CA SER A 93 -12.62 5.68 -3.93
C SER A 93 -11.93 4.33 -4.10
N ILE A 94 -12.65 3.25 -3.82
CA ILE A 94 -12.17 1.88 -3.95
C ILE A 94 -13.01 1.17 -5.02
N ASN A 95 -12.35 0.51 -5.97
CA ASN A 95 -13.01 -0.39 -6.90
C ASN A 95 -12.39 -1.79 -6.78
N ILE A 96 -13.25 -2.81 -6.66
CA ILE A 96 -12.84 -4.21 -6.56
C ILE A 96 -13.59 -4.98 -7.63
N ASP A 97 -12.85 -5.61 -8.54
CA ASP A 97 -13.41 -6.44 -9.59
C ASP A 97 -12.65 -7.76 -9.73
N LYS A 98 -13.00 -8.55 -10.73
CA LYS A 98 -12.36 -9.86 -10.97
C LYS A 98 -10.92 -9.74 -11.48
N ALA A 99 -10.56 -8.61 -12.05
CA ALA A 99 -9.20 -8.35 -12.56
C ALA A 99 -8.27 -7.83 -11.45
N GLY A 100 -8.84 -7.30 -10.33
CA GLY A 100 -8.07 -6.79 -9.23
C GLY A 100 -8.78 -5.68 -8.47
N PHE A 101 -8.00 -4.76 -7.94
CA PHE A 101 -8.49 -3.61 -7.19
C PHE A 101 -7.80 -2.31 -7.62
N SER A 102 -8.45 -1.20 -7.35
CA SER A 102 -7.85 0.12 -7.44
C SER A 102 -8.31 1.02 -6.31
N VAL A 103 -7.44 1.92 -5.88
CA VAL A 103 -7.72 2.93 -4.85
C VAL A 103 -7.29 4.29 -5.37
N LYS A 104 -8.16 5.31 -5.25
CA LYS A 104 -7.97 6.64 -5.84
C LYS A 104 -8.67 7.73 -5.03
N GLY A 105 -8.47 8.98 -5.44
CA GLY A 105 -9.23 10.13 -4.97
C GLY A 105 -8.54 10.94 -3.88
N THR A 106 -7.36 10.51 -3.44
CA THR A 106 -6.49 11.26 -2.55
C THR A 106 -5.04 11.11 -2.99
N PRO A 107 -4.15 12.08 -2.72
CA PRO A 107 -2.81 12.11 -3.33
C PRO A 107 -1.97 10.87 -3.10
N LEU A 108 -1.96 10.32 -1.87
CA LEU A 108 -1.16 9.14 -1.59
C LEU A 108 -1.81 7.86 -2.15
N ASN A 109 -3.14 7.76 -2.14
CA ASN A 109 -3.81 6.63 -2.79
C ASN A 109 -3.63 6.65 -4.31
N ASP A 110 -3.67 7.81 -4.96
CA ASP A 110 -3.40 7.94 -6.39
C ASP A 110 -1.97 7.51 -6.73
N SER A 111 -0.97 8.01 -6.00
CA SER A 111 0.44 7.62 -6.15
C SER A 111 0.65 6.11 -5.90
N PHE A 112 0.03 5.58 -4.86
CA PHE A 112 0.11 4.16 -4.53
C PHE A 112 -0.54 3.27 -5.61
N ASN A 113 -1.69 3.70 -6.15
CA ASN A 113 -2.36 3.00 -7.23
C ASN A 113 -1.50 2.93 -8.51
N GLU A 114 -0.79 4.00 -8.86
CA GLU A 114 0.16 3.98 -9.98
C GLU A 114 1.31 3.00 -9.76
N PHE A 115 1.85 2.94 -8.54
CA PHE A 115 2.86 1.95 -8.18
C PHE A 115 2.33 0.52 -8.33
N ILE A 116 1.14 0.23 -7.82
CA ILE A 116 0.50 -1.09 -7.92
C ILE A 116 0.29 -1.50 -9.39
N ILE A 117 -0.18 -0.59 -10.24
CA ILE A 117 -0.36 -0.85 -11.67
C ILE A 117 0.97 -1.24 -12.34
N LYS A 118 2.04 -0.48 -12.08
CA LYS A 118 3.37 -0.78 -12.62
C LYS A 118 3.91 -2.12 -12.10
N LYS A 119 3.74 -2.38 -10.80
CA LYS A 119 4.14 -3.65 -10.16
C LYS A 119 3.41 -4.85 -10.80
N THR A 120 2.07 -4.76 -10.95
CA THR A 120 1.26 -5.81 -11.59
C THR A 120 1.72 -6.07 -13.04
N SER A 121 2.02 -5.01 -13.80
CA SER A 121 2.56 -5.16 -15.16
C SER A 121 3.89 -5.92 -15.20
N LEU A 122 4.76 -5.72 -14.20
CA LEU A 122 6.01 -6.50 -14.10
C LEU A 122 5.74 -7.95 -13.67
N GLU A 123 4.78 -8.19 -12.80
CA GLU A 123 4.34 -9.53 -12.42
C GLU A 123 3.75 -10.31 -13.62
N ASP A 124 2.93 -9.66 -14.45
CA ASP A 124 2.41 -10.23 -15.69
C ASP A 124 3.55 -10.61 -16.67
N ARG A 125 4.58 -9.76 -16.78
CA ARG A 125 5.79 -10.07 -17.56
C ARG A 125 6.53 -11.30 -16.99
N ALA A 126 6.57 -11.47 -15.66
CA ALA A 126 7.17 -12.66 -15.06
C ALA A 126 6.45 -13.95 -15.49
N TYR A 127 5.13 -13.94 -15.50
CA TYR A 127 4.34 -15.07 -16.03
C TYR A 127 4.61 -15.34 -17.50
N GLU A 128 4.75 -14.31 -18.33
CA GLU A 128 5.07 -14.49 -19.74
C GLU A 128 6.49 -15.06 -19.95
N VAL A 129 7.46 -14.69 -19.12
CA VAL A 129 8.81 -15.28 -19.14
C VAL A 129 8.76 -16.77 -18.82
N GLU A 130 8.02 -17.20 -17.80
CA GLU A 130 7.84 -18.63 -17.48
C GLU A 130 7.16 -19.40 -18.63
N ARG A 131 6.13 -18.80 -19.26
CA ARG A 131 5.47 -19.39 -20.42
C ARG A 131 6.39 -19.48 -21.64
N MET A 132 7.29 -18.52 -21.82
CA MET A 132 8.30 -18.53 -22.88
C MET A 132 9.25 -19.71 -22.72
N GLU A 133 9.73 -19.98 -21.50
CA GLU A 133 10.56 -21.15 -21.20
C GLU A 133 9.86 -22.45 -21.62
N SER A 134 8.62 -22.63 -21.19
CA SER A 134 7.83 -23.81 -21.54
C SER A 134 7.66 -23.98 -23.06
N ARG A 135 7.42 -22.89 -23.78
CA ARG A 135 7.32 -22.91 -25.26
C ARG A 135 8.64 -23.32 -25.91
N MET A 136 9.76 -22.75 -25.48
CA MET A 136 11.10 -23.09 -26.02
C MET A 136 11.43 -24.55 -25.82
N ILE A 137 11.06 -25.13 -24.66
CA ILE A 137 11.26 -26.58 -24.40
C ILE A 137 10.41 -27.41 -25.36
N MET A 138 9.13 -27.07 -25.56
CA MET A 138 8.24 -27.77 -26.49
C MET A 138 8.70 -27.68 -27.95
N ASP A 139 9.29 -26.53 -28.33
CA ASP A 139 9.85 -26.30 -29.67
C ASP A 139 11.20 -27.02 -29.89
N GLY A 140 11.71 -27.73 -28.89
CA GLY A 140 12.97 -28.49 -28.98
C GLY A 140 14.21 -27.61 -29.12
N LYS A 141 14.18 -26.39 -28.55
CA LYS A 141 15.34 -25.48 -28.51
C LYS A 141 16.47 -26.10 -27.70
N ASP A 142 17.71 -25.74 -28.04
CA ASP A 142 18.88 -26.17 -27.29
C ASP A 142 18.80 -25.76 -25.82
N PRO A 143 19.04 -26.69 -24.87
CA PRO A 143 18.91 -26.38 -23.44
C PRO A 143 19.79 -25.24 -22.94
N LYS A 144 21.02 -25.11 -23.50
CA LYS A 144 21.94 -24.04 -23.13
C LYS A 144 21.44 -22.70 -23.62
N PHE A 145 20.89 -22.64 -24.83
CA PHE A 145 20.25 -21.45 -25.38
C PHE A 145 19.05 -21.00 -24.51
N ILE A 146 18.20 -21.98 -24.10
CA ILE A 146 17.08 -21.71 -23.21
C ILE A 146 17.56 -21.09 -21.89
N GLN A 147 18.56 -21.70 -21.27
CA GLN A 147 19.11 -21.22 -20.00
C GLN A 147 19.65 -19.79 -20.12
N GLU A 148 20.46 -19.49 -21.12
CA GLU A 148 21.05 -18.17 -21.35
C GLU A 148 19.97 -17.10 -21.58
N GLU A 149 18.96 -17.40 -22.40
CA GLU A 149 17.88 -16.47 -22.69
C GLU A 149 17.00 -16.24 -21.46
N MET A 150 16.67 -17.31 -20.70
CA MET A 150 15.85 -17.18 -19.48
C MET A 150 16.56 -16.41 -18.38
N GLU A 151 17.88 -16.62 -18.20
CA GLU A 151 18.67 -15.85 -17.22
C GLU A 151 18.70 -14.36 -17.58
N LYS A 152 18.87 -14.05 -18.86
CA LYS A 152 18.80 -12.66 -19.35
C LYS A 152 17.45 -12.01 -19.07
N GLN A 153 16.35 -12.70 -19.36
CA GLN A 153 15.00 -12.19 -19.15
C GLN A 153 14.68 -12.00 -17.65
N ARG A 154 15.05 -12.97 -16.81
CA ARG A 154 14.85 -12.91 -15.36
C ARG A 154 15.69 -11.79 -14.73
N THR A 155 16.94 -11.61 -15.16
CA THR A 155 17.80 -10.53 -14.69
C THR A 155 17.24 -9.16 -15.08
N ALA A 156 16.80 -8.99 -16.32
CA ALA A 156 16.20 -7.73 -16.77
C ALA A 156 14.92 -7.40 -15.96
N LEU A 157 14.07 -8.40 -15.74
CA LEU A 157 12.84 -8.22 -14.95
C LEU A 157 13.15 -7.89 -13.48
N GLY A 158 14.14 -8.57 -12.87
CA GLY A 158 14.59 -8.27 -11.51
C GLY A 158 15.07 -6.82 -11.36
N ASN A 159 15.88 -6.35 -12.32
CA ASN A 159 16.34 -4.96 -12.34
C ASN A 159 15.16 -3.97 -12.47
N ASP A 160 14.19 -4.24 -13.36
CA ASP A 160 13.01 -3.39 -13.52
C ASP A 160 12.17 -3.31 -12.23
N MET A 161 12.02 -4.44 -11.51
CA MET A 161 11.31 -4.48 -10.22
C MET A 161 12.06 -3.71 -9.12
N ASP A 162 13.37 -3.87 -9.05
CA ASP A 162 14.25 -3.17 -8.11
C ASP A 162 14.22 -1.65 -8.35
N ASP A 163 14.32 -1.23 -9.61
CA ASP A 163 14.28 0.18 -9.99
C ASP A 163 12.91 0.81 -9.71
N LEU A 164 11.81 0.08 -9.96
CA LEU A 164 10.46 0.55 -9.62
C LEU A 164 10.34 0.80 -8.11
N ALA A 165 10.71 -0.18 -7.29
CA ALA A 165 10.60 -0.08 -5.84
C ALA A 165 11.51 1.01 -5.27
N LYS A 166 12.77 1.07 -5.71
CA LYS A 166 13.75 2.07 -5.31
C LYS A 166 13.31 3.49 -5.64
N THR A 167 12.86 3.71 -6.88
CA THR A 167 12.37 5.02 -7.32
C THR A 167 11.19 5.45 -6.49
N PHE A 168 10.18 4.58 -6.31
CA PHE A 168 8.99 4.88 -5.55
C PHE A 168 9.29 5.22 -4.07
N ILE A 169 10.17 4.44 -3.42
CA ILE A 169 10.59 4.70 -2.03
C ILE A 169 11.31 6.04 -1.93
N GLN A 170 12.17 6.38 -2.89
CA GLN A 170 12.90 7.65 -2.90
C GLN A 170 11.97 8.85 -3.12
N GLU A 171 10.98 8.75 -3.98
CA GLU A 171 9.98 9.80 -4.20
C GLU A 171 9.05 10.00 -3.00
N ASN A 172 8.87 8.95 -2.18
CA ASN A 172 7.96 8.92 -1.04
C ASN A 172 8.66 8.81 0.33
N TYR A 173 9.97 9.09 0.42
CA TYR A 173 10.75 8.89 1.66
C TYR A 173 10.22 9.68 2.87
N ASN A 174 9.53 10.80 2.63
CA ASN A 174 8.99 11.69 3.66
C ASN A 174 7.53 11.43 4.02
N ASN A 175 6.93 10.36 3.49
CA ASN A 175 5.56 9.99 3.78
C ASN A 175 5.42 8.48 4.06
N VAL A 176 4.22 8.04 4.42
CA VAL A 176 3.96 6.64 4.82
C VAL A 176 4.19 5.62 3.69
N LEU A 177 4.11 6.02 2.42
CA LEU A 177 4.27 5.10 1.29
C LEU A 177 5.71 4.60 1.15
N GLY A 178 6.70 5.48 1.29
CA GLY A 178 8.11 5.09 1.22
C GLY A 178 8.45 4.04 2.27
N THR A 179 8.09 4.30 3.53
CA THR A 179 8.28 3.33 4.62
C THR A 179 7.47 2.06 4.38
N GLY A 180 6.22 2.16 3.92
CA GLY A 180 5.35 1.01 3.70
C GLY A 180 5.88 0.08 2.61
N VAL A 181 6.28 0.61 1.45
CA VAL A 181 6.84 -0.21 0.36
C VAL A 181 8.19 -0.79 0.76
N PHE A 182 9.03 -0.04 1.50
CA PHE A 182 10.28 -0.57 2.03
C PHE A 182 10.04 -1.78 2.96
N LEU A 183 9.07 -1.69 3.87
CA LEU A 183 8.70 -2.81 4.74
C LEU A 183 8.12 -3.99 3.95
N MET A 184 7.36 -3.75 2.88
CA MET A 184 6.88 -4.81 1.98
C MET A 184 8.05 -5.56 1.32
N LEU A 185 9.10 -4.85 0.89
CA LEU A 185 10.33 -5.48 0.37
C LEU A 185 11.02 -6.33 1.44
N CYS A 186 11.16 -5.81 2.67
CA CYS A 186 11.79 -6.54 3.78
C CYS A 186 11.03 -7.82 4.13
N ASN A 187 9.68 -7.77 4.13
CA ASN A 187 8.82 -8.90 4.47
C ASN A 187 8.73 -9.97 3.37
N GLY A 188 9.18 -9.68 2.16
CA GLY A 188 9.26 -10.65 1.06
C GLY A 188 10.33 -11.72 1.24
N PHE A 189 11.20 -11.61 2.26
CA PHE A 189 12.24 -12.58 2.57
C PHE A 189 11.92 -13.35 3.85
N PRO A 190 12.16 -14.68 3.89
CA PRO A 190 11.88 -15.52 5.06
C PRO A 190 12.78 -15.22 6.27
N TYR A 191 13.84 -14.44 6.08
CA TYR A 191 14.74 -13.96 7.14
C TYR A 191 15.03 -12.46 6.92
N PRO A 192 15.35 -11.68 7.97
CA PRO A 192 15.72 -10.28 7.85
C PRO A 192 17.12 -10.15 7.21
N ILE A 193 17.17 -10.30 5.89
CA ILE A 193 18.39 -10.13 5.10
C ILE A 193 18.34 -8.74 4.48
N LEU A 194 19.34 -7.91 4.76
CA LEU A 194 19.55 -6.68 4.02
C LEU A 194 20.11 -7.05 2.65
N THR A 195 19.27 -6.91 1.64
CA THR A 195 19.72 -7.05 0.24
C THR A 195 20.51 -5.80 -0.18
N PRO A 196 21.35 -5.90 -1.22
CA PRO A 196 22.10 -4.73 -1.72
C PRO A 196 21.20 -3.52 -2.04
N ILE A 197 19.99 -3.76 -2.57
CA ILE A 197 19.01 -2.69 -2.83
C ILE A 197 18.51 -2.05 -1.54
N MET A 198 18.24 -2.81 -0.49
CA MET A 198 17.82 -2.27 0.80
C MET A 198 18.91 -1.40 1.44
N GLU A 199 20.18 -1.85 1.36
CA GLU A 199 21.33 -1.07 1.83
C GLU A 199 21.48 0.25 1.05
N GLU A 200 21.29 0.24 -0.27
CA GLU A 200 21.33 1.44 -1.09
C GLU A 200 20.20 2.42 -0.73
N ILE A 201 18.98 1.93 -0.54
CA ILE A 201 17.83 2.73 -0.10
C ILE A 201 18.13 3.39 1.25
N ILE A 202 18.60 2.61 2.24
CA ILE A 202 18.93 3.12 3.57
C ILE A 202 20.02 4.20 3.47
N LYS A 203 21.09 3.97 2.72
CA LYS A 203 22.17 4.96 2.52
C LYS A 203 21.69 6.25 1.88
N ARG A 204 20.74 6.18 0.96
CA ARG A 204 20.18 7.36 0.31
C ARG A 204 19.21 8.11 1.21
N CYS A 205 18.31 7.40 1.89
CA CYS A 205 17.37 8.01 2.82
C CYS A 205 18.08 8.63 4.03
N SER A 206 19.13 7.99 4.57
CA SER A 206 19.91 8.54 5.70
C SER A 206 20.69 9.83 5.40
N ARG A 207 20.79 10.27 4.15
CA ARG A 207 21.37 11.57 3.78
C ARG A 207 20.40 12.74 3.95
N PHE A 208 19.14 12.46 4.24
CA PHE A 208 18.08 13.47 4.44
C PHE A 208 17.66 13.61 5.91
N PHE A 209 18.31 12.87 6.81
CA PHE A 209 18.25 13.00 8.27
C PHE A 209 19.60 13.44 8.82
#